data_9b783b501bc264c9fcf2803e995b6c71
#
_entry.id   9b783b501bc264c9fcf2803e995b6c71
#
_cell.length_a   1.000
_cell.length_b   1.000
_cell.length_c   1.000
_cell.angle_alpha   90.00
_cell.angle_beta   90.00
_cell.angle_gamma   90.00
#
_symmetry.space_group_name_H-M   'P 1'
#
loop_
_entity.id
_entity.type
_entity.pdbx_description
1 polymer ?
#
loop_
_entity_poly.entity_id
_entity_poly.type
_entity_poly.pdbx_seq_one_letter_code
_entity_poly.pdbx_strand_id
1 'polypeptide(L)'
;MKILVLYYSRGGNTKAMAEKIAEGVSSQGAEAVLKSTAEVSKEDFLEAAGVIAGSPVYFGVMAAELKKIFDDFVGIRKRMEGKVGAAFATSGHHTGGKETTIFSIIQCMMIYGMIIVGDPMSASGHYGVASIGAPDEGGAHDAAELGRRVAEVAAKLS
;
A
#
# COMPACT_ATOMS: atom_id res chain seq x y z
N MET A 1 -6.11 8.27 -14.60
CA MET A 1 -4.94 8.17 -13.68
C MET A 1 -4.96 6.81 -13.03
N LYS A 2 -3.79 6.13 -12.95
CA LYS A 2 -3.66 4.78 -12.35
C LYS A 2 -3.06 4.87 -10.95
N ILE A 3 -3.56 4.06 -10.02
CA ILE A 3 -2.96 3.84 -8.69
C ILE A 3 -2.69 2.35 -8.56
N LEU A 4 -1.43 1.99 -8.31
CA LEU A 4 -1.02 0.61 -8.07
C LEU A 4 -1.31 0.23 -6.62
N VAL A 5 -2.08 -0.82 -6.42
CA VAL A 5 -2.29 -1.47 -5.12
C VAL A 5 -1.54 -2.80 -5.14
N LEU A 6 -0.34 -2.80 -4.54
CA LEU A 6 0.59 -3.92 -4.52
C LEU A 6 0.49 -4.67 -3.19
N TYR A 7 0.40 -5.99 -3.25
CA TYR A 7 0.36 -6.79 -2.04
C TYR A 7 1.13 -8.12 -2.15
N TYR A 8 1.63 -8.57 -1.00
CA TYR A 8 1.92 -9.98 -0.77
C TYR A 8 0.88 -10.55 0.17
N SER A 9 0.39 -11.77 -0.09
CA SER A 9 -0.57 -12.44 0.78
C SER A 9 -0.41 -13.95 0.70
N ARG A 10 -0.15 -14.59 1.84
CA ARG A 10 -0.08 -16.06 1.94
C ARG A 10 -1.45 -16.67 2.26
N GLY A 11 -2.17 -16.07 3.21
CA GLY A 11 -3.44 -16.60 3.75
C GLY A 11 -4.69 -15.86 3.27
N GLY A 12 -4.55 -14.84 2.38
CA GLY A 12 -5.66 -14.09 1.84
C GLY A 12 -6.02 -12.79 2.59
N ASN A 13 -5.61 -12.61 3.84
CA ASN A 13 -6.00 -11.43 4.64
C ASN A 13 -5.49 -10.11 4.03
N THR A 14 -4.21 -10.07 3.66
CA THR A 14 -3.62 -8.87 3.03
C THR A 14 -4.25 -8.60 1.66
N LYS A 15 -4.59 -9.65 0.91
CA LYS A 15 -5.33 -9.51 -0.35
C LYS A 15 -6.71 -8.89 -0.13
N ALA A 16 -7.47 -9.38 0.85
CA ALA A 16 -8.79 -8.84 1.17
C ALA A 16 -8.73 -7.34 1.53
N MET A 17 -7.70 -6.91 2.26
CA MET A 17 -7.48 -5.49 2.55
C MET A 17 -7.11 -4.70 1.29
N ALA A 18 -6.24 -5.25 0.42
CA ALA A 18 -5.87 -4.63 -0.84
C ALA A 18 -7.08 -4.42 -1.77
N GLU A 19 -8.02 -5.35 -1.80
CA GLU A 19 -9.27 -5.24 -2.54
C GLU A 19 -10.11 -4.04 -2.04
N LYS A 20 -10.22 -3.83 -0.73
CA LYS A 20 -10.92 -2.68 -0.15
C LYS A 20 -10.23 -1.35 -0.45
N ILE A 21 -8.91 -1.33 -0.43
CA ILE A 21 -8.14 -0.15 -0.88
C ILE A 21 -8.44 0.16 -2.35
N ALA A 22 -8.45 -0.85 -3.21
CA ALA A 22 -8.74 -0.68 -4.64
C ALA A 22 -10.17 -0.16 -4.89
N GLU A 23 -11.17 -0.61 -4.11
CA GLU A 23 -12.52 -0.05 -4.13
C GLU A 23 -12.49 1.46 -3.81
N GLY A 24 -11.73 1.87 -2.78
CA GLY A 24 -11.56 3.26 -2.40
C GLY A 24 -10.91 4.11 -3.51
N VAL A 25 -9.85 3.59 -4.15
CA VAL A 25 -9.22 4.24 -5.32
C VAL A 25 -10.23 4.45 -6.44
N SER A 26 -10.99 3.41 -6.78
CA SER A 26 -11.97 3.46 -7.86
C SER A 26 -13.10 4.43 -7.59
N SER A 27 -13.50 4.59 -6.32
CA SER A 27 -14.55 5.55 -5.92
C SER A 27 -14.18 7.02 -6.20
N GLN A 28 -12.89 7.31 -6.39
CA GLN A 28 -12.39 8.64 -6.78
C GLN A 28 -12.22 8.81 -8.30
N GLY A 29 -12.70 7.86 -9.10
CA GLY A 29 -12.57 7.90 -10.55
C GLY A 29 -11.16 7.56 -11.07
N ALA A 30 -10.27 7.07 -10.22
CA ALA A 30 -8.97 6.55 -10.63
C ALA A 30 -9.06 5.06 -10.97
N GLU A 31 -8.19 4.60 -11.87
CA GLU A 31 -8.03 3.17 -12.18
C GLU A 31 -7.19 2.50 -11.09
N ALA A 32 -7.78 1.58 -10.34
CA ALA A 32 -7.06 0.75 -9.38
C ALA A 32 -6.40 -0.44 -10.10
N VAL A 33 -5.07 -0.47 -10.10
CA VAL A 33 -4.28 -1.59 -10.63
C VAL A 33 -3.88 -2.48 -9.45
N LEU A 34 -4.67 -3.54 -9.22
CA LEU A 34 -4.44 -4.48 -8.11
C LEU A 34 -3.52 -5.61 -8.55
N LYS A 35 -2.35 -5.74 -7.93
CA LYS A 35 -1.32 -6.73 -8.27
C LYS A 35 -0.72 -7.38 -7.04
N SER A 36 -0.55 -8.69 -7.10
CA SER A 36 0.33 -9.40 -6.17
C SER A 36 1.80 -9.21 -6.52
N THR A 37 2.70 -9.54 -5.59
CA THR A 37 4.16 -9.54 -5.84
C THR A 37 4.60 -10.52 -6.93
N ALA A 38 3.77 -11.51 -7.28
CA ALA A 38 4.06 -12.46 -8.36
C ALA A 38 3.66 -11.94 -9.75
N GLU A 39 2.80 -10.91 -9.81
CA GLU A 39 2.20 -10.39 -11.05
C GLU A 39 2.71 -9.01 -11.44
N VAL A 40 3.24 -8.26 -10.47
CA VAL A 40 3.65 -6.87 -10.67
C VAL A 40 4.88 -6.77 -11.56
N SER A 41 4.86 -5.77 -12.44
CA SER A 41 5.97 -5.41 -13.33
C SER A 41 6.53 -4.02 -12.99
N LYS A 42 7.70 -3.69 -13.56
CA LYS A 42 8.26 -2.33 -13.48
C LYS A 42 7.35 -1.31 -14.15
N GLU A 43 6.69 -1.70 -15.21
CA GLU A 43 5.75 -0.88 -15.97
C GLU A 43 4.56 -0.46 -15.10
N ASP A 44 4.03 -1.36 -14.26
CA ASP A 44 2.94 -1.03 -13.32
C ASP A 44 3.35 0.12 -12.37
N PHE A 45 4.59 0.10 -11.86
CA PHE A 45 5.15 1.19 -11.04
C PHE A 45 5.28 2.50 -11.83
N LEU A 46 5.79 2.41 -13.06
CA LEU A 46 6.09 3.59 -13.88
C LEU A 46 4.82 4.30 -14.36
N GLU A 47 3.77 3.55 -14.69
CA GLU A 47 2.51 4.09 -15.17
C GLU A 47 1.60 4.63 -14.04
N ALA A 48 1.78 4.15 -12.82
CA ALA A 48 1.01 4.62 -11.67
C ALA A 48 1.44 6.02 -11.22
N ALA A 49 0.46 6.85 -10.85
CA ALA A 49 0.68 8.14 -10.19
C ALA A 49 0.92 7.97 -8.67
N GLY A 50 0.52 6.84 -8.10
CA GLY A 50 0.78 6.47 -6.72
C GLY A 50 0.83 4.96 -6.54
N VAL A 51 1.49 4.52 -5.46
CA VAL A 51 1.64 3.10 -5.09
C VAL A 51 1.21 2.94 -3.65
N ILE A 52 0.28 2.02 -3.41
CA ILE A 52 -0.13 1.59 -2.07
C ILE A 52 0.35 0.16 -1.90
N ALA A 53 1.32 -0.09 -1.01
CA ALA A 53 1.91 -1.41 -0.85
C ALA A 53 1.59 -2.02 0.52
N GLY A 54 1.31 -3.32 0.53
CA GLY A 54 0.94 -4.02 1.74
C GLY A 54 1.52 -5.40 1.91
N SER A 55 1.68 -5.79 3.18
CA SER A 55 2.31 -7.03 3.59
C SER A 55 1.65 -7.60 4.85
N PRO A 56 1.61 -8.93 5.00
CA PRO A 56 1.47 -9.50 6.33
C PRO A 56 2.70 -9.13 7.17
N VAL A 57 2.51 -9.09 8.49
CA VAL A 57 3.61 -8.92 9.43
C VAL A 57 4.39 -10.22 9.55
N TYR A 58 5.64 -10.19 9.14
CA TYR A 58 6.59 -11.29 9.36
C TYR A 58 7.78 -10.78 10.16
N PHE A 59 7.89 -11.24 11.41
CA PHE A 59 8.95 -10.82 12.35
C PHE A 59 9.06 -9.27 12.50
N GLY A 60 7.91 -8.58 12.48
CA GLY A 60 7.84 -7.14 12.70
C GLY A 60 8.17 -6.28 11.49
N VAL A 61 8.40 -6.87 10.31
CA VAL A 61 8.70 -6.17 9.06
C VAL A 61 7.89 -6.75 7.90
N MET A 62 8.00 -6.14 6.71
CA MET A 62 7.37 -6.67 5.51
C MET A 62 7.90 -8.05 5.12
N ALA A 63 7.08 -8.84 4.47
CA ALA A 63 7.46 -10.13 3.88
C ALA A 63 8.61 -9.97 2.88
N ALA A 64 9.49 -10.98 2.81
CA ALA A 64 10.63 -10.99 1.90
C ALA A 64 10.21 -10.83 0.42
N GLU A 65 9.05 -11.35 0.05
CA GLU A 65 8.49 -11.26 -1.30
C GLU A 65 8.20 -9.81 -1.69
N LEU A 66 7.69 -8.99 -0.77
CA LEU A 66 7.46 -7.57 -1.04
C LEU A 66 8.79 -6.79 -1.06
N LYS A 67 9.69 -7.08 -0.12
CA LYS A 67 11.03 -6.46 -0.09
C LYS A 67 11.79 -6.73 -1.38
N LYS A 68 11.69 -7.95 -1.90
CA LYS A 68 12.33 -8.34 -3.16
C LYS A 68 11.88 -7.48 -4.35
N ILE A 69 10.60 -7.08 -4.40
CA ILE A 69 10.12 -6.18 -5.47
C ILE A 69 10.87 -4.84 -5.43
N PHE A 70 11.02 -4.24 -4.25
CA PHE A 70 11.78 -2.99 -4.12
C PHE A 70 13.26 -3.18 -4.49
N ASP A 71 13.88 -4.31 -4.14
CA ASP A 71 15.27 -4.59 -4.49
C ASP A 71 15.45 -4.82 -6.00
N ASP A 72 14.61 -5.64 -6.61
CA ASP A 72 14.69 -5.96 -8.04
C ASP A 72 14.37 -4.74 -8.93
N PHE A 73 13.52 -3.82 -8.44
CA PHE A 73 13.08 -2.66 -9.21
C PHE A 73 13.89 -1.39 -8.92
N VAL A 74 14.98 -1.49 -8.17
CA VAL A 74 15.85 -0.34 -7.81
C VAL A 74 16.27 0.51 -9.02
N GLY A 75 16.38 -0.09 -10.18
CA GLY A 75 16.77 0.61 -11.42
C GLY A 75 15.79 1.69 -11.88
N ILE A 76 14.51 1.62 -11.46
CA ILE A 76 13.50 2.63 -11.82
C ILE A 76 13.28 3.69 -10.73
N ARG A 77 13.99 3.60 -9.58
CA ARG A 77 13.69 4.44 -8.40
C ARG A 77 13.64 5.94 -8.69
N LYS A 78 14.54 6.47 -9.54
CA LYS A 78 14.57 7.90 -9.89
C LYS A 78 13.33 8.38 -10.63
N ARG A 79 12.64 7.47 -11.33
CA ARG A 79 11.39 7.76 -12.05
C ARG A 79 10.15 7.69 -11.14
N MET A 80 10.34 7.29 -9.88
CA MET A 80 9.29 7.24 -8.86
C MET A 80 9.24 8.51 -8.01
N GLU A 81 10.24 9.39 -8.16
CA GLU A 81 10.32 10.64 -7.42
C GLU A 81 9.04 11.48 -7.60
N GLY A 82 8.49 11.95 -6.48
CA GLY A 82 7.28 12.76 -6.45
C GLY A 82 5.95 12.01 -6.57
N LYS A 83 5.96 10.70 -6.89
CA LYS A 83 4.74 9.89 -6.87
C LYS A 83 4.27 9.63 -5.42
N VAL A 84 2.97 9.46 -5.24
CA VAL A 84 2.39 9.23 -3.91
C VAL A 84 2.65 7.80 -3.45
N GLY A 85 3.09 7.64 -2.20
CA GLY A 85 3.29 6.34 -1.54
C GLY A 85 2.44 6.21 -0.28
N ALA A 86 1.86 5.03 -0.06
CA ALA A 86 1.18 4.67 1.17
C ALA A 86 1.38 3.17 1.48
N ALA A 87 1.20 2.78 2.74
CA ALA A 87 1.43 1.42 3.17
C ALA A 87 0.27 0.86 4.01
N PHE A 88 0.12 -0.47 4.00
CA PHE A 88 -0.83 -1.19 4.84
C PHE A 88 -0.25 -2.53 5.32
N ALA A 89 -0.81 -3.08 6.41
CA ALA A 89 -0.35 -4.34 6.97
C ALA A 89 -1.47 -5.18 7.57
N THR A 90 -1.29 -6.49 7.58
CA THR A 90 -2.14 -7.42 8.34
C THR A 90 -1.32 -8.25 9.30
N SER A 91 -1.83 -8.50 10.50
CA SER A 91 -1.11 -9.28 11.52
C SER A 91 -1.99 -10.38 12.13
N GLY A 92 -1.36 -11.30 12.86
CA GLY A 92 -2.08 -12.31 13.65
C GLY A 92 -2.42 -11.84 15.07
N HIS A 93 -1.86 -10.74 15.57
CA HIS A 93 -2.00 -10.27 16.94
C HIS A 93 -2.07 -8.75 17.05
N HIS A 94 -2.67 -8.25 18.15
CA HIS A 94 -2.75 -6.80 18.45
C HIS A 94 -1.38 -6.14 18.52
N THR A 95 -0.43 -6.77 19.21
CA THR A 95 0.95 -6.30 19.37
C THR A 95 1.89 -7.00 18.37
N GLY A 96 1.41 -7.29 17.17
CA GLY A 96 2.12 -8.10 16.19
C GLY A 96 3.20 -7.38 15.39
N GLY A 97 3.31 -6.04 15.49
CA GLY A 97 4.27 -5.25 14.71
C GLY A 97 3.68 -4.70 13.42
N LYS A 98 2.40 -4.31 13.42
CA LYS A 98 1.73 -3.70 12.27
C LYS A 98 2.40 -2.40 11.85
N GLU A 99 2.64 -1.51 12.82
CA GLU A 99 3.27 -0.21 12.58
C GLU A 99 4.71 -0.35 12.08
N THR A 100 5.49 -1.25 12.69
CA THR A 100 6.88 -1.49 12.23
C THR A 100 6.93 -2.08 10.83
N THR A 101 5.94 -2.91 10.46
CA THR A 101 5.80 -3.43 9.09
C THR A 101 5.46 -2.31 8.11
N ILE A 102 4.49 -1.44 8.45
CA ILE A 102 4.15 -0.24 7.65
C ILE A 102 5.40 0.63 7.46
N PHE A 103 6.13 0.93 8.54
CA PHE A 103 7.35 1.73 8.45
C PHE A 103 8.43 1.07 7.59
N SER A 104 8.58 -0.25 7.62
CA SER A 104 9.54 -0.94 6.76
C SER A 104 9.23 -0.77 5.26
N ILE A 105 7.94 -0.71 4.90
CA ILE A 105 7.49 -0.42 3.53
C ILE A 105 7.75 1.05 3.18
N ILE A 106 7.36 1.98 4.06
CA ILE A 106 7.55 3.42 3.90
C ILE A 106 9.03 3.77 3.69
N GLN A 107 9.95 3.15 4.43
CA GLN A 107 11.39 3.33 4.27
C GLN A 107 11.85 3.04 2.83
N CYS A 108 11.37 1.96 2.23
CA CYS A 108 11.68 1.65 0.83
C CYS A 108 11.11 2.71 -0.12
N MET A 109 9.87 3.14 0.08
CA MET A 109 9.23 4.16 -0.74
C MET A 109 9.94 5.51 -0.64
N MET A 110 10.42 5.90 0.54
CA MET A 110 11.22 7.13 0.72
C MET A 110 12.55 7.07 -0.04
N ILE A 111 13.22 5.90 -0.10
CA ILE A 111 14.43 5.70 -0.92
C ILE A 111 14.09 5.84 -2.42
N TYR A 112 12.87 5.51 -2.82
CA TYR A 112 12.36 5.73 -4.18
C TYR A 112 11.95 7.19 -4.45
N GLY A 113 12.12 8.11 -3.49
CA GLY A 113 11.79 9.53 -3.63
C GLY A 113 10.29 9.83 -3.62
N MET A 114 9.47 8.89 -3.13
CA MET A 114 8.02 9.05 -3.11
C MET A 114 7.55 9.98 -1.98
N ILE A 115 6.41 10.63 -2.21
CA ILE A 115 5.72 11.46 -1.21
C ILE A 115 4.81 10.56 -0.41
N ILE A 116 5.11 10.37 0.87
CA ILE A 116 4.37 9.45 1.74
C ILE A 116 3.15 10.14 2.35
N VAL A 117 2.01 9.45 2.30
CA VAL A 117 0.78 9.85 2.99
C VAL A 117 0.32 8.74 3.94
N GLY A 118 -0.15 9.15 5.10
CA GLY A 118 -0.84 8.27 6.03
C GLY A 118 -2.36 8.26 5.78
N ASP A 119 -3.10 7.70 6.73
CA ASP A 119 -4.55 7.64 6.70
C ASP A 119 -5.17 9.06 6.74
N PRO A 120 -6.35 9.27 6.17
CA PRO A 120 -7.11 10.51 6.38
C PRO A 120 -7.66 10.55 7.81
N MET A 121 -8.06 11.75 8.26
CA MET A 121 -8.64 11.93 9.60
C MET A 121 -10.01 11.23 9.78
N SER A 122 -10.62 10.76 8.70
CA SER A 122 -11.84 9.94 8.70
C SER A 122 -11.58 8.46 9.03
N ALA A 123 -10.33 8.01 8.96
CA ALA A 123 -9.91 6.66 9.33
C ALA A 123 -9.36 6.62 10.75
N SER A 124 -9.29 5.43 11.34
CA SER A 124 -8.83 5.22 12.71
C SER A 124 -7.32 4.99 12.85
N GLY A 125 -6.59 4.82 11.74
CA GLY A 125 -5.13 4.65 11.70
C GLY A 125 -4.39 5.99 11.73
N HIS A 126 -3.06 5.91 11.58
CA HIS A 126 -2.19 7.12 11.57
C HIS A 126 -1.12 7.05 10.47
N TYR A 127 -0.46 5.90 10.32
CA TYR A 127 0.70 5.73 9.42
C TYR A 127 0.35 4.97 8.15
N GLY A 128 -0.84 4.41 8.10
CA GLY A 128 -1.36 3.50 7.12
C GLY A 128 -2.35 2.55 7.79
N VAL A 129 -3.19 1.86 7.01
CA VAL A 129 -4.22 0.99 7.56
C VAL A 129 -3.67 -0.37 7.97
N ALA A 130 -4.23 -0.95 9.02
CA ALA A 130 -3.83 -2.27 9.48
C ALA A 130 -5.00 -3.04 10.11
N SER A 131 -5.00 -4.37 9.95
CA SER A 131 -5.97 -5.26 10.59
C SER A 131 -5.32 -6.45 11.28
N ILE A 132 -6.10 -7.12 12.14
CA ILE A 132 -5.78 -8.45 12.65
C ILE A 132 -6.59 -9.44 11.84
N GLY A 133 -5.90 -10.33 11.13
CA GLY A 133 -6.58 -11.18 10.15
C GLY A 133 -7.10 -10.39 8.95
N ALA A 134 -8.21 -10.87 8.36
CA ALA A 134 -8.94 -10.12 7.33
C ALA A 134 -9.56 -8.84 7.92
N PRO A 135 -9.72 -7.76 7.14
CA PRO A 135 -10.38 -6.55 7.63
C PRO A 135 -11.83 -6.84 8.00
N ASP A 136 -12.24 -6.42 9.20
CA ASP A 136 -13.64 -6.31 9.60
C ASP A 136 -14.29 -5.08 8.93
N GLU A 137 -15.51 -4.73 9.31
CA GLU A 137 -16.23 -3.58 8.74
C GLU A 137 -15.47 -2.26 8.91
N GLY A 138 -14.91 -2.02 10.12
CA GLY A 138 -14.09 -0.83 10.40
C GLY A 138 -12.79 -0.81 9.60
N GLY A 139 -12.08 -1.92 9.57
CA GLY A 139 -10.85 -2.07 8.79
C GLY A 139 -11.08 -1.97 7.28
N ALA A 140 -12.23 -2.45 6.78
CA ALA A 140 -12.62 -2.28 5.38
C ALA A 140 -12.92 -0.81 5.03
N HIS A 141 -13.59 -0.08 5.95
CA HIS A 141 -13.82 1.35 5.82
C HIS A 141 -12.48 2.10 5.76
N ASP A 142 -11.59 1.89 6.72
CA ASP A 142 -10.30 2.55 6.79
C ASP A 142 -9.43 2.25 5.54
N ALA A 143 -9.48 1.02 5.06
CA ALA A 143 -8.79 0.61 3.83
C ALA A 143 -9.31 1.39 2.60
N ALA A 144 -10.62 1.52 2.44
CA ALA A 144 -11.22 2.31 1.37
C ALA A 144 -10.85 3.80 1.49
N GLU A 145 -10.84 4.36 2.72
CA GLU A 145 -10.44 5.74 2.97
C GLU A 145 -8.97 6.00 2.60
N LEU A 146 -8.06 5.08 2.90
CA LEU A 146 -6.66 5.19 2.45
C LEU A 146 -6.56 5.21 0.91
N GLY A 147 -7.27 4.31 0.23
CA GLY A 147 -7.31 4.26 -1.24
C GLY A 147 -7.80 5.57 -1.84
N ARG A 148 -8.87 6.11 -1.29
CA ARG A 148 -9.48 7.40 -1.66
C ARG A 148 -8.49 8.55 -1.51
N ARG A 149 -7.84 8.63 -0.33
CA ARG A 149 -6.85 9.66 -0.02
C ARG A 149 -5.66 9.65 -1.00
N VAL A 150 -5.12 8.48 -1.30
CA VAL A 150 -3.98 8.37 -2.23
C VAL A 150 -4.39 8.85 -3.63
N ALA A 151 -5.55 8.46 -4.11
CA ALA A 151 -6.06 8.92 -5.41
C ALA A 151 -6.28 10.45 -5.44
N GLU A 152 -6.85 11.03 -4.38
CA GLU A 152 -7.02 12.48 -4.26
C GLU A 152 -5.69 13.24 -4.27
N VAL A 153 -4.71 12.79 -3.48
CA VAL A 153 -3.40 13.45 -3.40
C VAL A 153 -2.67 13.33 -4.72
N ALA A 154 -2.67 12.14 -5.34
CA ALA A 154 -2.06 11.94 -6.64
C ALA A 154 -2.68 12.84 -7.72
N ALA A 155 -4.01 13.03 -7.71
CA ALA A 155 -4.68 13.94 -8.63
C ALA A 155 -4.31 15.42 -8.44
N LYS A 156 -3.95 15.84 -7.21
CA LYS A 156 -3.50 17.20 -6.90
C LYS A 156 -2.05 17.48 -7.30
N LEU A 157 -1.25 16.41 -7.48
CA LEU A 157 0.17 16.50 -7.83
C LEU A 157 0.44 16.25 -9.34
N SER A 158 -0.60 15.92 -10.11
CA SER A 158 -0.53 15.57 -11.55
C SER A 158 -0.57 16.78 -12.47
#